data_12857734b5ea7232f7427e250d19dc4c
#
_entry.id   12857734b5ea7232f7427e250d19dc4c
#
_cell.length_a   1.000
_cell.length_b   1.000
_cell.length_c   1.000
_cell.angle_alpha   90.00
_cell.angle_beta   90.00
_cell.angle_gamma   90.00
#
_symmetry.space_group_name_H-M   'P 1'
#
loop_
_entity.id
_entity.type
_entity.pdbx_description
1 polymer ?
#
loop_
_entity_poly.entity_id
_entity_poly.type
_entity_poly.pdbx_seq_one_letter_code
_entity_poly.pdbx_strand_id
1 'polypeptide(L)'
;MKIIVLNGKANCGKTSVLKKLYAKIVANNLFLQIYFQQESAYDLSALFECSGKKIGITTLGDGETELKKTFNIFAKESCDLVVCASRSRDTKNGAVRYIKSLGADLIWYKKAYIEQWLTKYNANAEIDEINDIQAKVLLEEILLQI
;
A
#
# COMPACT_ATOMS: atom_id res chain seq x y z
N MET A 1 5.76 15.13 1.36
CA MET A 1 5.17 13.82 1.01
C MET A 1 4.66 13.15 2.28
N LYS A 2 3.46 12.65 2.25
CA LYS A 2 2.91 11.79 3.31
C LYS A 2 2.99 10.33 2.85
N ILE A 3 3.14 9.42 3.80
CA ILE A 3 3.17 7.99 3.49
C ILE A 3 2.19 7.25 4.39
N ILE A 4 1.24 6.56 3.79
CA ILE A 4 0.35 5.62 4.46
C ILE A 4 0.99 4.24 4.36
N VAL A 5 1.26 3.62 5.49
CA VAL A 5 1.95 2.32 5.55
C VAL A 5 1.00 1.26 6.10
N LEU A 6 0.70 0.25 5.30
CA LEU A 6 0.02 -0.95 5.76
C LEU A 6 1.07 -1.93 6.29
N ASN A 7 1.16 -2.04 7.61
CA ASN A 7 2.17 -2.80 8.31
C ASN A 7 1.62 -4.15 8.81
N GLY A 8 2.36 -5.21 8.65
CA GLY A 8 1.96 -6.52 9.12
C GLY A 8 3.00 -7.60 8.80
N LYS A 9 2.81 -8.77 9.40
CA LYS A 9 3.68 -9.93 9.17
C LYS A 9 3.68 -10.37 7.71
N ALA A 10 4.73 -11.08 7.31
CA ALA A 10 4.77 -11.70 5.98
C ALA A 10 3.54 -12.60 5.77
N ASN A 11 3.01 -12.61 4.56
CA ASN A 11 1.86 -13.43 4.15
C ASN A 11 0.57 -13.19 4.95
N CYS A 12 0.39 -12.00 5.52
CA CYS A 12 -0.86 -11.65 6.23
C CYS A 12 -1.92 -10.97 5.36
N GLY A 13 -1.69 -10.86 4.04
CA GLY A 13 -2.67 -10.32 3.11
C GLY A 13 -2.50 -8.85 2.75
N LYS A 14 -1.36 -8.22 3.06
CA LYS A 14 -1.10 -6.81 2.72
C LYS A 14 -1.23 -6.55 1.21
N THR A 15 -0.62 -7.41 0.40
CA THR A 15 -0.70 -7.29 -1.07
C THR A 15 -2.14 -7.38 -1.55
N SER A 16 -2.94 -8.29 -1.02
CA SER A 16 -4.36 -8.43 -1.35
C SER A 16 -5.15 -7.17 -1.04
N VAL A 17 -4.93 -6.56 0.12
CA VAL A 17 -5.58 -5.29 0.50
C VAL A 17 -5.19 -4.18 -0.47
N LEU A 18 -3.90 -4.04 -0.78
CA LEU A 18 -3.43 -2.97 -1.66
C LEU A 18 -3.86 -3.16 -3.12
N LYS A 19 -3.97 -4.41 -3.59
CA LYS A 19 -4.57 -4.69 -4.90
C LYS A 19 -6.04 -4.34 -4.97
N LYS A 20 -6.80 -4.61 -3.92
CA LYS A 20 -8.19 -4.19 -3.82
C LYS A 20 -8.32 -2.67 -3.77
N LEU A 21 -7.43 -2.00 -3.05
CA LEU A 21 -7.35 -0.54 -3.04
C LEU A 21 -7.09 0.00 -4.45
N TYR A 22 -6.11 -0.55 -5.15
CA TYR A 22 -5.81 -0.18 -6.53
C TYR A 22 -7.06 -0.31 -7.42
N ALA A 23 -7.75 -1.44 -7.36
CA ALA A 23 -8.96 -1.68 -8.14
C ALA A 23 -10.07 -0.65 -7.82
N LYS A 24 -10.24 -0.30 -6.55
CA LYS A 24 -11.22 0.70 -6.13
C LYS A 24 -10.88 2.10 -6.65
N ILE A 25 -9.61 2.45 -6.66
CA ILE A 25 -9.15 3.74 -7.18
C ILE A 25 -9.34 3.80 -8.70
N VAL A 26 -8.98 2.76 -9.43
CA VAL A 26 -9.21 2.68 -10.88
C VAL A 26 -10.68 2.83 -11.24
N ALA A 27 -11.57 2.24 -10.44
CA ALA A 27 -13.02 2.33 -10.63
C ALA A 27 -13.63 3.68 -10.19
N ASN A 28 -12.87 4.52 -9.51
CA ASN A 28 -13.34 5.80 -8.98
C ASN A 28 -13.01 6.93 -9.95
N ASN A 29 -14.03 7.61 -10.48
CA ASN A 29 -13.89 8.67 -11.47
C ASN A 29 -13.11 9.91 -10.99
N LEU A 30 -12.86 10.05 -9.69
CA LEU A 30 -12.07 11.15 -9.14
C LEU A 30 -10.56 10.99 -9.40
N PHE A 31 -10.12 9.78 -9.71
CA PHE A 31 -8.70 9.46 -9.91
C PHE A 31 -8.40 9.20 -11.38
N LEU A 32 -7.32 9.81 -11.87
CA LEU A 32 -6.75 9.56 -13.19
C LEU A 32 -5.45 8.79 -13.02
N GLN A 33 -5.38 7.56 -13.57
CA GLN A 33 -4.13 6.80 -13.58
C GLN A 33 -3.17 7.39 -14.62
N ILE A 34 -1.96 7.77 -14.18
CA ILE A 34 -0.93 8.37 -15.04
C ILE A 34 0.30 7.48 -15.21
N TYR A 35 0.44 6.44 -14.39
CA TYR A 35 1.54 5.47 -14.48
C TYR A 35 1.11 4.13 -13.89
N PHE A 36 1.59 3.05 -14.49
CA PHE A 36 1.42 1.69 -13.98
C PHE A 36 2.66 0.86 -14.32
N GLN A 37 3.13 0.07 -13.35
CA GLN A 37 4.21 -0.88 -13.52
C GLN A 37 3.83 -2.21 -12.87
N GLN A 38 3.83 -3.28 -13.65
CA GLN A 38 3.78 -4.64 -13.12
C GLN A 38 5.18 -4.98 -12.61
N GLU A 39 5.34 -5.07 -11.29
CA GLU A 39 6.64 -5.28 -10.66
C GLU A 39 7.04 -6.76 -10.68
N SER A 40 6.06 -7.66 -10.55
CA SER A 40 6.22 -9.11 -10.61
C SER A 40 4.88 -9.75 -10.94
N ALA A 41 4.80 -11.08 -10.87
CA ALA A 41 3.52 -11.79 -11.01
C ALA A 41 2.49 -11.36 -9.94
N TYR A 42 2.94 -10.87 -8.79
CA TYR A 42 2.08 -10.55 -7.64
C TYR A 42 2.05 -9.07 -7.26
N ASP A 43 3.06 -8.30 -7.66
CA ASP A 43 3.24 -6.93 -7.20
C ASP A 43 3.05 -5.91 -8.31
N LEU A 44 2.54 -4.75 -7.92
CA LEU A 44 2.33 -3.61 -8.81
C LEU A 44 2.72 -2.29 -8.14
N SER A 45 2.99 -1.30 -8.97
CA SER A 45 3.11 0.10 -8.56
C SER A 45 2.34 0.96 -9.55
N ALA A 46 1.68 1.99 -9.05
CA ALA A 46 0.86 2.89 -9.87
C ALA A 46 0.91 4.31 -9.34
N LEU A 47 0.64 5.26 -10.22
CA LEU A 47 0.54 6.66 -9.90
C LEU A 47 -0.79 7.21 -10.41
N PHE A 48 -1.46 7.96 -9.56
CA PHE A 48 -2.74 8.60 -9.85
C PHE A 48 -2.68 10.09 -9.59
N GLU A 49 -3.56 10.80 -10.25
CA GLU A 49 -3.82 12.20 -9.97
C GLU A 49 -5.28 12.37 -9.54
N CYS A 50 -5.48 13.15 -8.47
CA CYS A 50 -6.81 13.48 -7.95
C CYS A 50 -6.76 14.88 -7.33
N SER A 51 -7.64 15.78 -7.79
CA SER A 51 -7.73 17.14 -7.26
C SER A 51 -6.39 17.92 -7.27
N GLY A 52 -5.57 17.71 -8.30
CA GLY A 52 -4.26 18.33 -8.41
C GLY A 52 -3.18 17.74 -7.51
N LYS A 53 -3.47 16.63 -6.82
CA LYS A 53 -2.54 15.88 -5.99
C LYS A 53 -2.13 14.59 -6.68
N LYS A 54 -0.87 14.20 -6.50
CA LYS A 54 -0.34 12.93 -7.03
C LYS A 54 -0.22 11.89 -5.93
N ILE A 55 -0.77 10.72 -6.17
CA ILE A 55 -0.83 9.61 -5.22
C ILE A 55 -0.13 8.39 -5.82
N GLY A 56 0.94 7.95 -5.19
CA GLY A 56 1.64 6.71 -5.53
C GLY A 56 1.13 5.54 -4.71
N ILE A 57 0.96 4.38 -5.33
CA ILE A 57 0.58 3.14 -4.65
C ILE A 57 1.55 2.05 -5.08
N THR A 58 2.07 1.30 -4.11
CA THR A 58 2.88 0.12 -4.39
C THR A 58 2.54 -1.01 -3.44
N THR A 59 2.48 -2.23 -3.95
CA THR A 59 2.33 -3.42 -3.13
C THR A 59 3.66 -3.94 -2.59
N LEU A 60 4.78 -3.40 -3.09
CA LEU A 60 6.11 -3.73 -2.59
C LEU A 60 6.26 -3.30 -1.11
N GLY A 61 6.95 -4.09 -0.32
CA GLY A 61 7.07 -3.79 1.11
C GLY A 61 7.98 -4.73 1.88
N ASP A 62 8.69 -5.62 1.20
CA ASP A 62 9.52 -6.62 1.86
C ASP A 62 10.91 -6.10 2.23
N GLY A 63 11.50 -5.24 1.40
CA GLY A 63 12.84 -4.75 1.64
C GLY A 63 13.11 -3.35 1.10
N GLU A 64 14.22 -2.77 1.55
CA GLU A 64 14.66 -1.44 1.17
C GLU A 64 14.90 -1.30 -0.33
N THR A 65 15.62 -2.25 -0.94
CA THR A 65 16.04 -2.16 -2.34
C THR A 65 14.89 -1.99 -3.31
N GLU A 66 13.83 -2.78 -3.14
CA GLU A 66 12.65 -2.72 -3.98
C GLU A 66 11.87 -1.43 -3.78
N LEU A 67 11.62 -1.06 -2.53
CA LEU A 67 10.92 0.17 -2.18
C LEU A 67 11.67 1.41 -2.67
N LYS A 68 12.99 1.43 -2.55
CA LYS A 68 13.81 2.57 -2.95
C LYS A 68 13.65 2.92 -4.42
N LYS A 69 13.61 1.92 -5.30
CA LYS A 69 13.37 2.14 -6.74
C LYS A 69 12.05 2.83 -6.99
N THR A 70 10.99 2.31 -6.38
CA THR A 70 9.63 2.84 -6.54
C THR A 70 9.49 4.22 -5.93
N PHE A 71 10.02 4.42 -4.73
CA PHE A 71 10.00 5.74 -4.07
C PHE A 71 10.79 6.79 -4.83
N ASN A 72 11.89 6.41 -5.52
CA ASN A 72 12.61 7.33 -6.39
C ASN A 72 11.75 7.80 -7.57
N ILE A 73 10.95 6.90 -8.14
CA ILE A 73 9.98 7.27 -9.19
C ILE A 73 8.94 8.23 -8.64
N PHE A 74 8.36 7.91 -7.50
CA PHE A 74 7.34 8.76 -6.85
C PHE A 74 7.90 10.14 -6.46
N ALA A 75 9.14 10.20 -6.01
CA ALA A 75 9.81 11.47 -5.69
C ALA A 75 10.05 12.32 -6.94
N LYS A 76 10.50 11.72 -8.04
CA LYS A 76 10.67 12.42 -9.33
C LYS A 76 9.35 13.00 -9.85
N GLU A 77 8.26 12.29 -9.64
CA GLU A 77 6.91 12.73 -10.01
C GLU A 77 6.29 13.69 -9.00
N SER A 78 7.00 14.04 -7.94
CA SER A 78 6.51 14.94 -6.89
C SER A 78 5.20 14.48 -6.25
N CYS A 79 5.14 13.20 -5.87
CA CYS A 79 3.97 12.65 -5.19
C CYS A 79 3.71 13.35 -3.86
N ASP A 80 2.46 13.72 -3.64
CA ASP A 80 1.98 14.31 -2.38
C ASP A 80 1.75 13.24 -1.33
N LEU A 81 1.29 12.07 -1.77
CA LEU A 81 0.92 10.94 -0.91
C LEU A 81 1.40 9.63 -1.53
N VAL A 82 1.92 8.73 -0.72
CA VAL A 82 2.28 7.37 -1.13
C VAL A 82 1.62 6.37 -0.20
N VAL A 83 1.09 5.29 -0.75
CA VAL A 83 0.56 4.15 0.00
C VAL A 83 1.44 2.94 -0.30
N CYS A 84 1.95 2.31 0.74
CA CYS A 84 2.82 1.14 0.61
C CYS A 84 2.56 0.12 1.72
N ALA A 85 3.23 -1.03 1.61
CA ALA A 85 3.24 -2.06 2.63
C ALA A 85 4.59 -2.08 3.35
N SER A 86 4.61 -2.65 4.54
CA SER A 86 5.85 -3.02 5.21
C SER A 86 5.66 -4.27 6.07
N ARG A 87 6.73 -5.04 6.26
CA ARG A 87 6.75 -6.09 7.29
C ARG A 87 6.75 -5.44 8.67
N SER A 88 6.26 -6.18 9.67
CA SER A 88 6.21 -5.68 11.05
C SER A 88 7.59 -5.55 11.71
N ARG A 89 8.61 -6.26 11.20
CA ARG A 89 9.96 -6.25 11.78
C ARG A 89 10.76 -5.03 11.32
N ASP A 90 11.38 -4.34 12.28
CA ASP A 90 12.37 -3.31 12.03
C ASP A 90 13.76 -3.94 11.90
N THR A 91 14.09 -4.42 10.71
CA THR A 91 15.37 -5.06 10.41
C THR A 91 16.26 -4.15 9.59
N LYS A 92 17.59 -4.37 9.67
CA LYS A 92 18.56 -3.71 8.79
C LYS A 92 18.21 -4.04 7.33
N ASN A 93 18.18 -3.02 6.46
CA ASN A 93 17.76 -3.12 5.06
C ASN A 93 16.28 -3.53 4.88
N GLY A 94 15.47 -3.43 5.93
CA GLY A 94 14.04 -3.67 5.89
C GLY A 94 13.23 -2.45 5.47
N ALA A 95 11.97 -2.70 5.09
CA ALA A 95 11.06 -1.65 4.65
C ALA A 95 10.76 -0.62 5.74
N VAL A 96 10.52 -1.06 6.97
CA VAL A 96 10.18 -0.17 8.10
C VAL A 96 11.30 0.84 8.34
N ARG A 97 12.53 0.37 8.43
CA ARG A 97 13.68 1.26 8.68
C ARG A 97 13.90 2.23 7.54
N TYR A 98 13.77 1.77 6.32
CA TYR A 98 13.87 2.63 5.14
C TYR A 98 12.79 3.72 5.14
N ILE A 99 11.53 3.37 5.34
CA ILE A 99 10.41 4.32 5.37
C ILE A 99 10.63 5.37 6.46
N LYS A 100 11.01 4.95 7.66
CA LYS A 100 11.32 5.87 8.76
C LYS A 100 12.47 6.81 8.45
N SER A 101 13.44 6.38 7.66
CA SER A 101 14.61 7.19 7.29
C SER A 101 14.29 8.33 6.32
N LEU A 102 13.14 8.30 5.65
CA LEU A 102 12.75 9.29 4.64
C LEU A 102 12.35 10.65 5.22
N GLY A 103 12.10 10.74 6.53
CA GLY A 103 11.67 11.98 7.18
C GLY A 103 10.29 12.45 6.73
N ALA A 104 9.49 11.60 6.12
CA ALA A 104 8.14 11.91 5.68
C ALA A 104 7.14 11.85 6.86
N ASP A 105 5.98 12.45 6.65
CA ASP A 105 4.85 12.33 7.57
C ASP A 105 4.20 10.94 7.39
N LEU A 106 4.23 10.11 8.43
CA LEU A 106 3.86 8.71 8.36
C LEU A 106 2.53 8.43 9.05
N ILE A 107 1.66 7.69 8.37
CA ILE A 107 0.39 7.19 8.90
C ILE A 107 0.44 5.67 8.85
N TRP A 108 0.40 5.02 10.01
CA TRP A 108 0.53 3.58 10.14
C TRP A 108 -0.82 2.90 10.31
N TYR A 109 -1.10 1.90 9.48
CA TYR A 109 -2.21 0.97 9.64
C TYR A 109 -1.68 -0.43 9.86
N LYS A 110 -2.18 -1.13 10.86
CA LYS A 110 -1.85 -2.55 11.07
C LYS A 110 -2.81 -3.44 10.31
N LYS A 111 -2.26 -4.37 9.55
CA LYS A 111 -3.04 -5.46 8.98
C LYS A 111 -3.44 -6.43 10.09
N ALA A 112 -4.72 -6.67 10.27
CA ALA A 112 -5.21 -7.61 11.27
C ALA A 112 -4.69 -9.02 10.96
N TYR A 113 -4.12 -9.69 11.98
CA TYR A 113 -3.51 -11.02 11.87
C TYR A 113 -4.55 -12.14 12.05
N ILE A 114 -5.68 -11.97 11.40
CA ILE A 114 -6.82 -12.87 11.57
C ILE A 114 -6.90 -13.89 10.43
N GLU A 115 -6.21 -13.66 9.31
CA GLU A 115 -6.32 -14.49 8.10
C GLU A 115 -5.82 -15.90 8.29
N GLN A 116 -4.71 -16.13 9.01
CA GLN A 116 -4.21 -17.48 9.26
C GLN A 116 -5.19 -18.31 10.08
N TRP A 117 -5.86 -17.67 11.00
CA TRP A 117 -6.87 -18.31 11.84
C TRP A 117 -8.11 -18.67 11.02
N LEU A 118 -8.57 -17.77 10.17
CA LEU A 118 -9.70 -18.00 9.27
C LEU A 118 -9.41 -19.05 8.21
N THR A 119 -8.17 -19.13 7.71
CA THR A 119 -7.75 -20.14 6.73
C THR A 119 -7.93 -21.57 7.26
N LYS A 120 -7.70 -21.79 8.56
CA LYS A 120 -7.91 -23.12 9.19
C LYS A 120 -9.36 -23.61 9.09
N TYR A 121 -10.31 -22.70 8.93
CA TYR A 121 -11.74 -23.00 8.85
C TYR A 121 -12.29 -22.84 7.43
N ASN A 122 -11.43 -22.78 6.41
CA ASN A 122 -11.83 -22.54 5.02
C ASN A 122 -12.70 -21.28 4.83
N ALA A 123 -12.44 -20.26 5.63
CA ALA A 123 -13.19 -19.00 5.64
C ALA A 123 -12.66 -17.99 4.61
N ASN A 124 -12.43 -18.42 3.36
CA ASN A 124 -11.84 -17.59 2.30
C ASN A 124 -12.72 -16.39 1.92
N ALA A 125 -14.05 -16.57 1.97
CA ALA A 125 -14.98 -15.48 1.69
C ALA A 125 -14.87 -14.36 2.74
N GLU A 126 -14.71 -14.72 4.00
CA GLU A 126 -14.55 -13.78 5.12
C GLU A 126 -13.21 -13.07 5.07
N ILE A 127 -12.14 -13.76 4.66
CA ILE A 127 -10.82 -13.15 4.43
C ILE A 127 -10.92 -12.10 3.32
N ASP A 128 -11.56 -12.42 2.22
CA ASP A 128 -11.77 -11.50 1.10
C ASP A 128 -12.57 -10.26 1.52
N GLU A 129 -13.62 -10.45 2.30
CA GLU A 129 -14.44 -9.36 2.84
C GLU A 129 -13.65 -8.46 3.78
N ILE A 130 -12.84 -9.01 4.69
CA ILE A 130 -11.99 -8.24 5.60
C ILE A 130 -10.99 -7.41 4.80
N ASN A 131 -10.36 -7.99 3.78
CA ASN A 131 -9.42 -7.27 2.93
C ASN A 131 -10.10 -6.14 2.15
N ASP A 132 -11.33 -6.37 1.70
CA ASP A 132 -12.12 -5.35 1.01
C ASP A 132 -12.47 -4.18 1.95
N ILE A 133 -12.88 -4.46 3.18
CA ILE A 133 -13.15 -3.44 4.20
C ILE A 133 -11.90 -2.62 4.51
N GLN A 134 -10.76 -3.29 4.67
CA GLN A 134 -9.49 -2.58 4.91
C GLN A 134 -9.08 -1.70 3.73
N ALA A 135 -9.31 -2.16 2.50
CA ALA A 135 -9.08 -1.35 1.30
C ALA A 135 -9.98 -0.11 1.27
N LYS A 136 -11.24 -0.23 1.68
CA LYS A 136 -12.15 0.92 1.82
C LYS A 136 -11.64 1.93 2.85
N VAL A 137 -11.16 1.46 3.99
CA VAL A 137 -10.60 2.34 5.03
C VAL A 137 -9.39 3.11 4.50
N LEU A 138 -8.51 2.45 3.75
CA LEU A 138 -7.36 3.11 3.14
C LEU A 138 -7.78 4.13 2.07
N LEU A 139 -8.79 3.83 1.28
CA LEU A 139 -9.32 4.79 0.30
C LEU A 139 -9.91 6.03 0.98
N GLU A 140 -10.67 5.85 2.06
CA GLU A 140 -11.18 6.97 2.85
C GLU A 140 -10.04 7.81 3.43
N GLU A 141 -8.99 7.18 3.92
CA GLU A 141 -7.81 7.91 4.41
C GLU A 141 -7.13 8.70 3.30
N ILE A 142 -6.96 8.13 2.12
CA ILE A 142 -6.42 8.84 0.97
C ILE A 142 -7.25 10.10 0.68
N LEU A 143 -8.58 9.97 0.63
CA LEU A 143 -9.48 11.08 0.36
C LEU A 143 -9.42 12.17 1.44
N LEU A 144 -9.17 11.80 2.68
CA LEU A 144 -8.97 12.76 3.78
C LEU A 144 -7.64 13.52 3.66
N GLN A 145 -6.61 12.91 3.06
CA GLN A 145 -5.28 13.52 2.96
C GLN A 145 -5.10 14.39 1.71
N ILE A 146 -5.98 14.31 0.77
CA ILE A 146 -5.93 15.10 -0.47
C ILE A 146 -7.06 16.13 -0.50
#